data_f4a989e24885c5cc0f1d777a1a5e07ff
#
_entry.id   f4a989e24885c5cc0f1d777a1a5e07ff
#
_cell.length_a   1.000
_cell.length_b   1.000
_cell.length_c   1.000
_cell.angle_alpha   90.00
_cell.angle_beta   90.00
_cell.angle_gamma   90.00
#
_symmetry.space_group_name_H-M   'P 1'
#
loop_
_entity.id
_entity.type
_entity.pdbx_description
1 polymer ?
#
loop_
_entity_poly.entity_id
_entity_poly.type
_entity_poly.pdbx_seq_one_letter_code
_entity_poly.pdbx_strand_id
1 'polypeptide(L)'
;PAPGIWHIRVYPTLLVSGQFHIWLPMQGFLTEDTGFLRPDPDITITDPGNAPLLLTVSTYNHVTGSLYIHSSRGFTATGQIKPDFAAPGVEVQGPGIPPGTSRLSRQTGSSVATAITAGAVACLFSWGFTQGNDTTLTSISVKSILIRGAERKEAFRYPNRQWGYGTLNLYQAF
;
A
#
# COMPACT_ATOMS: atom_id res chain seq x y z
N PRO A 1 7.75 -25.45 17.17
CA PRO A 1 9.21 -25.39 17.11
C PRO A 1 9.76 -24.90 18.44
N ALA A 2 10.96 -25.33 18.82
CA ALA A 2 11.60 -24.87 20.03
C ALA A 2 12.01 -23.39 19.88
N PRO A 3 11.92 -22.57 20.95
CA PRO A 3 12.41 -21.22 20.92
C PRO A 3 13.94 -21.19 20.71
N GLY A 4 14.46 -20.17 20.05
CA GLY A 4 15.89 -20.02 19.81
C GLY A 4 16.21 -19.39 18.46
N ILE A 5 17.49 -19.29 18.15
CA ILE A 5 17.98 -18.77 16.87
C ILE A 5 18.00 -19.91 15.85
N TRP A 6 17.28 -19.72 14.76
CA TRP A 6 17.21 -20.65 13.65
C TRP A 6 18.04 -20.14 12.48
N HIS A 7 18.73 -21.06 11.81
CA HIS A 7 19.52 -20.77 10.63
C HIS A 7 18.88 -21.45 9.42
N ILE A 8 18.50 -20.63 8.41
CA ILE A 8 18.06 -21.13 7.11
C ILE A 8 19.26 -21.14 6.19
N ARG A 9 19.58 -22.31 5.63
CA ARG A 9 20.70 -22.48 4.71
C ARG A 9 20.18 -22.86 3.33
N VAL A 10 20.45 -22.00 2.33
CA VAL A 10 20.01 -22.18 0.95
C VAL A 10 21.14 -22.80 0.13
N TYR A 11 20.87 -23.89 -0.56
CA TYR A 11 21.81 -24.57 -1.45
C TYR A 11 21.29 -24.45 -2.89
N PRO A 12 21.95 -23.66 -3.76
CA PRO A 12 21.53 -23.57 -5.15
C PRO A 12 21.92 -24.85 -5.92
N THR A 13 20.98 -25.42 -6.65
CA THR A 13 21.24 -26.49 -7.61
C THR A 13 21.57 -25.94 -9.01
N LEU A 14 20.98 -24.81 -9.36
CA LEU A 14 21.28 -24.02 -10.54
C LEU A 14 21.25 -22.54 -10.15
N LEU A 15 22.35 -21.83 -10.35
CA LEU A 15 22.47 -20.42 -10.00
C LEU A 15 22.44 -19.56 -11.27
N VAL A 16 21.36 -18.80 -11.45
CA VAL A 16 21.22 -17.85 -12.56
C VAL A 16 21.56 -16.43 -12.12
N SER A 17 20.97 -15.94 -11.02
CA SER A 17 21.20 -14.57 -10.53
C SER A 17 21.75 -14.50 -9.10
N GLY A 18 21.63 -15.54 -8.31
CA GLY A 18 22.07 -15.59 -6.92
C GLY A 18 21.23 -14.78 -5.92
N GLN A 19 20.12 -14.19 -6.38
CA GLN A 19 19.20 -13.46 -5.51
C GLN A 19 18.04 -14.35 -5.10
N PHE A 20 17.67 -14.27 -3.83
CA PHE A 20 16.47 -14.91 -3.30
C PHE A 20 15.86 -14.03 -2.21
N HIS A 21 14.57 -14.21 -1.95
CA HIS A 21 13.83 -13.51 -0.92
C HIS A 21 13.20 -14.53 0.02
N ILE A 22 13.14 -14.20 1.31
CA ILE A 22 12.44 -14.97 2.32
C ILE A 22 11.50 -14.03 3.05
N TRP A 23 10.23 -14.40 3.13
CA TRP A 23 9.21 -13.67 3.89
C TRP A 23 8.72 -14.52 5.04
N LEU A 24 8.46 -13.90 6.17
CA LEU A 24 7.73 -14.52 7.27
C LEU A 24 6.22 -14.34 7.04
N PRO A 25 5.39 -15.24 7.58
CA PRO A 25 3.96 -15.02 7.65
C PRO A 25 3.61 -13.68 8.30
N MET A 26 2.41 -13.15 8.00
CA MET A 26 1.94 -11.91 8.59
C MET A 26 1.85 -12.01 10.12
N GLN A 27 2.00 -10.86 10.78
CA GLN A 27 1.78 -10.74 12.21
C GLN A 27 0.39 -11.29 12.61
N GLY A 28 0.33 -12.03 13.69
CA GLY A 28 -0.86 -12.77 14.13
C GLY A 28 -0.80 -14.27 13.83
N PHE A 29 0.03 -14.69 12.84
CA PHE A 29 0.37 -16.10 12.62
C PHE A 29 1.69 -16.50 13.31
N LEU A 30 2.43 -15.52 13.81
CA LEU A 30 3.70 -15.70 14.51
C LEU A 30 3.60 -15.10 15.90
N THR A 31 4.47 -15.59 16.80
CA THR A 31 4.67 -14.94 18.10
C THR A 31 5.39 -13.61 17.91
N GLU A 32 5.19 -12.65 18.83
CA GLU A 32 5.79 -11.31 18.76
C GLU A 32 7.32 -11.35 18.68
N ASP A 33 7.95 -12.38 19.26
CA ASP A 33 9.40 -12.59 19.26
C ASP A 33 9.96 -13.22 17.98
N THR A 34 9.07 -13.62 17.04
CA THR A 34 9.51 -14.26 15.80
C THR A 34 9.80 -13.23 14.73
N GLY A 35 11.05 -13.09 14.34
CA GLY A 35 11.47 -12.13 13.35
C GLY A 35 12.83 -12.43 12.73
N PHE A 36 13.18 -11.74 11.67
CA PHE A 36 14.54 -11.77 11.14
C PHE A 36 15.46 -10.94 12.02
N LEU A 37 16.68 -11.40 12.26
CA LEU A 37 17.71 -10.62 12.99
C LEU A 37 18.12 -9.35 12.23
N ARG A 38 18.06 -9.38 10.91
CA ARG A 38 18.35 -8.24 10.03
C ARG A 38 17.30 -8.16 8.93
N PRO A 39 16.10 -7.62 9.25
CA PRO A 39 15.03 -7.50 8.27
C PRO A 39 15.35 -6.40 7.25
N ASP A 40 14.94 -6.63 5.99
CA ASP A 40 14.86 -5.60 4.97
C ASP A 40 13.41 -5.13 4.86
N PRO A 41 13.10 -3.83 5.00
CA PRO A 41 11.74 -3.33 4.90
C PRO A 41 11.22 -3.25 3.46
N ASP A 42 12.08 -3.36 2.46
CA ASP A 42 11.72 -3.29 1.06
C ASP A 42 11.21 -4.65 0.54
N ILE A 43 10.50 -4.62 -0.58
CA ILE A 43 9.90 -5.82 -1.23
C ILE A 43 8.97 -6.58 -0.26
N THR A 44 8.16 -5.83 0.49
CA THR A 44 7.24 -6.37 1.50
C THR A 44 5.77 -6.25 1.12
N ILE A 45 5.47 -5.87 -0.13
CA ILE A 45 4.09 -5.86 -0.64
C ILE A 45 3.62 -7.31 -0.79
N THR A 46 2.49 -7.61 -0.16
CA THR A 46 1.88 -8.95 -0.17
C THR A 46 0.97 -9.15 -1.37
N ASP A 47 0.72 -10.40 -1.73
CA ASP A 47 -0.31 -10.73 -2.70
C ASP A 47 -1.72 -10.43 -2.14
N PRO A 48 -2.65 -9.98 -2.98
CA PRO A 48 -2.55 -9.78 -4.44
C PRO A 48 -1.96 -8.42 -4.86
N GLY A 49 -1.46 -7.59 -3.95
CA GLY A 49 -0.97 -6.24 -4.22
C GLY A 49 0.19 -6.19 -5.24
N ASN A 50 0.88 -7.30 -5.48
CA ASN A 50 1.92 -7.42 -6.50
C ASN A 50 1.39 -7.52 -7.94
N ALA A 51 0.08 -7.77 -8.13
CA ALA A 51 -0.47 -7.93 -9.47
C ALA A 51 -0.41 -6.61 -10.27
N PRO A 52 0.00 -6.64 -11.55
CA PRO A 52 0.28 -5.43 -12.33
C PRO A 52 -0.92 -4.50 -12.49
N LEU A 53 -2.10 -5.09 -12.71
CA LEU A 53 -3.33 -4.34 -13.01
C LEU A 53 -4.04 -3.81 -11.77
N LEU A 54 -3.73 -4.33 -10.59
CA LEU A 54 -4.34 -3.86 -9.35
C LEU A 54 -3.77 -2.50 -8.96
N LEU A 55 -4.61 -1.69 -8.33
CA LEU A 55 -4.22 -0.46 -7.69
C LEU A 55 -3.78 -0.80 -6.26
N THR A 56 -2.51 -0.54 -5.96
CA THR A 56 -1.88 -0.88 -4.68
C THR A 56 -1.40 0.38 -4.00
N VAL A 57 -1.73 0.56 -2.74
CA VAL A 57 -1.40 1.77 -2.00
C VAL A 57 -0.56 1.48 -0.77
N SER A 58 0.38 2.37 -0.48
CA SER A 58 1.02 2.46 0.82
C SER A 58 0.21 3.38 1.74
N THR A 59 0.56 3.35 3.00
CA THR A 59 -0.19 4.05 4.05
C THR A 59 0.64 5.15 4.67
N TYR A 60 0.05 6.34 4.85
CA TYR A 60 0.71 7.44 5.53
C TYR A 60 -0.22 8.13 6.55
N ASN A 61 0.40 8.85 7.47
CA ASN A 61 -0.30 9.72 8.42
C ASN A 61 -0.52 11.09 7.76
N HIS A 62 -1.77 11.43 7.50
CA HIS A 62 -2.15 12.67 6.82
C HIS A 62 -1.92 13.94 7.68
N VAL A 63 -1.81 13.80 9.00
CA VAL A 63 -1.56 14.92 9.91
C VAL A 63 -0.07 15.25 9.97
N THR A 64 0.79 14.24 10.12
CA THR A 64 2.24 14.41 10.23
C THR A 64 2.96 14.38 8.89
N GLY A 65 2.31 13.84 7.85
CA GLY A 65 2.92 13.62 6.54
C GLY A 65 3.96 12.50 6.53
N SER A 66 4.06 11.67 7.58
CA SER A 66 5.01 10.56 7.69
C SER A 66 4.44 9.26 7.14
N LEU A 67 5.31 8.41 6.58
CA LEU A 67 4.91 7.06 6.21
C LEU A 67 4.53 6.25 7.45
N TYR A 68 3.48 5.44 7.36
CA TYR A 68 3.10 4.52 8.44
C TYR A 68 4.16 3.41 8.58
N ILE A 69 4.64 3.19 9.79
CA ILE A 69 5.76 2.29 10.05
C ILE A 69 5.49 0.84 9.59
N HIS A 70 4.24 0.39 9.67
CA HIS A 70 3.82 -0.94 9.23
C HIS A 70 3.37 -0.98 7.76
N SER A 71 3.53 0.12 7.01
CA SER A 71 3.24 0.11 5.58
C SER A 71 4.27 -0.72 4.84
N SER A 72 3.79 -1.64 4.01
CA SER A 72 4.66 -2.36 3.07
C SER A 72 5.36 -1.41 2.11
N ARG A 73 6.55 -1.81 1.66
CA ARG A 73 7.38 -1.05 0.73
C ARG A 73 7.68 -1.88 -0.52
N GLY A 74 7.71 -1.18 -1.64
CA GLY A 74 8.09 -1.77 -2.94
C GLY A 74 9.61 -1.80 -3.16
N PHE A 75 10.10 -1.94 -4.38
CA PHE A 75 9.27 -2.36 -5.50
C PHE A 75 8.94 -3.84 -5.38
N THR A 76 8.19 -4.43 -6.33
CA THR A 76 8.00 -5.89 -6.30
C THR A 76 9.32 -6.63 -6.53
N ALA A 77 9.38 -7.93 -6.21
CA ALA A 77 10.56 -8.77 -6.48
C ALA A 77 10.90 -8.86 -7.98
N THR A 78 9.91 -8.62 -8.86
CA THR A 78 10.09 -8.58 -10.32
C THR A 78 10.42 -7.19 -10.86
N GLY A 79 10.65 -6.21 -9.97
CA GLY A 79 11.01 -4.84 -10.34
C GLY A 79 9.85 -3.94 -10.78
N GLN A 80 8.60 -4.39 -10.64
CA GLN A 80 7.45 -3.53 -10.94
C GLN A 80 7.32 -2.40 -9.92
N ILE A 81 6.91 -1.23 -10.38
CA ILE A 81 6.67 -0.07 -9.52
C ILE A 81 5.37 -0.31 -8.74
N LYS A 82 5.54 -0.55 -7.46
CA LYS A 82 4.52 -0.66 -6.42
C LYS A 82 5.08 -0.09 -5.11
N PRO A 83 4.29 0.54 -4.27
CA PRO A 83 2.88 0.88 -4.45
C PRO A 83 2.67 1.86 -5.60
N ASP A 84 1.42 2.00 -6.07
CA ASP A 84 1.10 2.98 -7.11
C ASP A 84 1.15 4.42 -6.53
N PHE A 85 0.62 4.62 -5.35
CA PHE A 85 0.75 5.85 -4.56
C PHE A 85 0.50 5.57 -3.08
N ALA A 86 0.61 6.59 -2.22
CA ALA A 86 0.29 6.51 -0.81
C ALA A 86 -1.09 7.14 -0.54
N ALA A 87 -1.85 6.54 0.38
CA ALA A 87 -3.14 7.07 0.83
C ALA A 87 -3.19 7.22 2.36
N PRO A 88 -4.03 8.14 2.90
CA PRO A 88 -4.20 8.29 4.34
C PRO A 88 -4.72 7.01 4.98
N GLY A 89 -4.12 6.61 6.11
CA GLY A 89 -4.56 5.39 6.80
C GLY A 89 -4.16 5.36 8.28
N VAL A 90 -3.73 6.50 8.86
CA VAL A 90 -3.37 6.58 10.27
C VAL A 90 -4.27 7.60 10.95
N GLU A 91 -4.91 7.19 12.05
CA GLU A 91 -5.83 8.00 12.85
C GLU A 91 -6.94 8.67 12.00
N VAL A 92 -7.40 7.99 10.98
CA VAL A 92 -8.46 8.49 10.10
C VAL A 92 -9.79 8.33 10.79
N GLN A 93 -10.54 9.44 10.87
CA GLN A 93 -11.88 9.46 11.42
C GLN A 93 -12.90 8.91 10.42
N GLY A 94 -13.66 7.94 10.83
CA GLY A 94 -14.69 7.29 10.02
C GLY A 94 -15.88 6.82 10.84
N PRO A 95 -16.89 6.23 10.19
CA PRO A 95 -18.02 5.65 10.89
C PRO A 95 -17.57 4.60 11.90
N GLY A 96 -18.07 4.71 13.13
CA GLY A 96 -17.82 3.74 14.19
C GLY A 96 -18.91 2.68 14.25
N ILE A 97 -18.55 1.51 14.77
CA ILE A 97 -19.53 0.46 15.09
C ILE A 97 -19.96 0.68 16.53
N PRO A 98 -21.24 0.90 16.83
CA PRO A 98 -21.70 0.96 18.22
C PRO A 98 -21.38 -0.35 18.96
N PRO A 99 -20.86 -0.31 20.19
CA PRO A 99 -21.70 0.07 21.34
C PRO A 99 -21.16 1.32 22.02
N GLY A 100 -21.90 2.41 21.92
CA GLY A 100 -21.58 3.66 22.61
C GLY A 100 -22.22 4.86 21.93
N THR A 101 -22.00 6.03 22.47
CA THR A 101 -22.60 7.28 22.02
C THR A 101 -21.89 7.93 20.83
N SER A 102 -20.68 7.51 20.50
CA SER A 102 -19.93 8.05 19.37
C SER A 102 -20.23 7.31 18.07
N ARG A 103 -20.76 8.03 17.08
CA ARG A 103 -20.98 7.52 15.74
C ARG A 103 -19.71 7.53 14.88
N LEU A 104 -18.63 8.06 15.39
CA LEU A 104 -17.33 8.18 14.71
C LEU A 104 -16.24 7.51 15.55
N SER A 105 -15.30 6.87 14.87
CA SER A 105 -14.11 6.30 15.49
C SER A 105 -12.88 6.62 14.64
N ARG A 106 -11.70 6.62 15.30
CA ARG A 106 -10.43 6.73 14.59
C ARG A 106 -9.91 5.33 14.28
N GLN A 107 -9.48 5.15 13.05
CA GLN A 107 -8.98 3.88 12.54
C GLN A 107 -7.58 4.04 11.97
N THR A 108 -6.74 3.04 12.17
CA THR A 108 -5.37 3.00 11.63
C THR A 108 -5.13 1.65 10.96
N GLY A 109 -4.60 1.67 9.75
CA GLY A 109 -4.24 0.47 9.00
C GLY A 109 -4.15 0.70 7.49
N SER A 110 -3.48 -0.21 6.81
CA SER A 110 -3.46 -0.24 5.33
C SER A 110 -4.85 -0.50 4.74
N SER A 111 -5.71 -1.21 5.47
CA SER A 111 -7.13 -1.38 5.08
C SER A 111 -7.88 -0.06 5.02
N VAL A 112 -7.56 0.90 5.91
CA VAL A 112 -8.15 2.24 5.90
C VAL A 112 -7.70 3.02 4.67
N ALA A 113 -6.40 2.99 4.34
CA ALA A 113 -5.86 3.59 3.13
C ALA A 113 -6.49 3.01 1.86
N THR A 114 -6.70 1.69 1.84
CA THR A 114 -7.38 1.00 0.74
C THR A 114 -8.84 1.44 0.61
N ALA A 115 -9.56 1.54 1.73
CA ALA A 115 -10.96 1.98 1.72
C ALA A 115 -11.12 3.43 1.22
N ILE A 116 -10.25 4.34 1.66
CA ILE A 116 -10.23 5.72 1.16
C ILE A 116 -9.96 5.76 -0.34
N THR A 117 -9.01 4.95 -0.81
CA THR A 117 -8.70 4.85 -2.23
C THR A 117 -9.87 4.29 -3.03
N ALA A 118 -10.56 3.28 -2.51
CA ALA A 118 -11.77 2.74 -3.15
C ALA A 118 -12.87 3.82 -3.25
N GLY A 119 -13.05 4.65 -2.23
CA GLY A 119 -13.94 5.81 -2.27
C GLY A 119 -13.55 6.82 -3.34
N ALA A 120 -12.26 7.13 -3.47
CA ALA A 120 -11.77 8.02 -4.53
C ALA A 120 -12.03 7.44 -5.94
N VAL A 121 -11.81 6.15 -6.13
CA VAL A 121 -12.15 5.43 -7.38
C VAL A 121 -13.64 5.51 -7.67
N ALA A 122 -14.50 5.29 -6.66
CA ALA A 122 -15.96 5.40 -6.81
C ALA A 122 -16.39 6.82 -7.22
N CYS A 123 -15.76 7.85 -6.66
CA CYS A 123 -16.00 9.24 -7.08
C CYS A 123 -15.64 9.47 -8.56
N LEU A 124 -14.49 8.93 -9.03
CA LEU A 124 -14.11 9.03 -10.45
C LEU A 124 -15.10 8.29 -11.36
N PHE A 125 -15.53 7.10 -10.99
CA PHE A 125 -16.55 6.39 -11.76
C PHE A 125 -17.90 7.12 -11.77
N SER A 126 -18.31 7.70 -10.64
CA SER A 126 -19.53 8.52 -10.59
C SER A 126 -19.43 9.74 -11.49
N TRP A 127 -18.30 10.45 -11.46
CA TRP A 127 -18.03 11.57 -12.36
C TRP A 127 -18.06 11.15 -13.83
N GLY A 128 -17.42 10.04 -14.17
CA GLY A 128 -17.38 9.54 -15.54
C GLY A 128 -18.72 9.03 -16.03
N PHE A 129 -19.25 7.99 -15.38
CA PHE A 129 -20.45 7.30 -15.84
C PHE A 129 -21.75 8.02 -15.48
N THR A 130 -21.89 8.41 -14.18
CA THR A 130 -23.17 8.96 -13.72
C THR A 130 -23.41 10.37 -14.22
N GLN A 131 -22.35 11.16 -14.28
CA GLN A 131 -22.42 12.54 -14.79
C GLN A 131 -22.13 12.65 -16.29
N GLY A 132 -21.75 11.56 -16.94
CA GLY A 132 -21.53 11.49 -18.39
C GLY A 132 -20.27 12.15 -18.90
N ASN A 133 -19.30 12.48 -18.03
CA ASN A 133 -18.06 13.16 -18.45
C ASN A 133 -17.10 12.25 -19.22
N ASP A 134 -17.01 10.98 -18.83
CA ASP A 134 -16.23 9.96 -19.53
C ASP A 134 -16.82 8.56 -19.28
N THR A 135 -17.63 8.11 -20.21
CA THR A 135 -18.29 6.79 -20.15
C THR A 135 -17.38 5.63 -20.59
N THR A 136 -16.13 5.91 -20.94
CA THR A 136 -15.14 4.91 -21.37
C THR A 136 -14.14 4.54 -20.28
N LEU A 137 -14.31 5.07 -19.05
CA LEU A 137 -13.42 4.79 -17.94
C LEU A 137 -13.28 3.29 -17.67
N THR A 138 -12.05 2.87 -17.51
CA THR A 138 -11.67 1.51 -17.11
C THR A 138 -10.83 1.56 -15.83
N SER A 139 -10.61 0.43 -15.20
CA SER A 139 -9.70 0.34 -14.03
C SER A 139 -8.29 0.86 -14.36
N ILE A 140 -7.82 0.64 -15.59
CA ILE A 140 -6.50 1.09 -16.04
C ILE A 140 -6.47 2.61 -16.20
N SER A 141 -7.48 3.20 -16.83
CA SER A 141 -7.57 4.65 -16.98
C SER A 141 -7.71 5.37 -15.64
N VAL A 142 -8.56 4.85 -14.74
CA VAL A 142 -8.71 5.38 -13.38
C VAL A 142 -7.38 5.33 -12.61
N LYS A 143 -6.64 4.22 -12.68
CA LYS A 143 -5.32 4.10 -12.09
C LYS A 143 -4.37 5.18 -12.63
N SER A 144 -4.35 5.37 -13.95
CA SER A 144 -3.50 6.37 -14.61
C SER A 144 -3.88 7.81 -14.22
N ILE A 145 -5.17 8.10 -14.11
CA ILE A 145 -5.70 9.38 -13.66
C ILE A 145 -5.24 9.69 -12.22
N LEU A 146 -5.41 8.73 -11.30
CA LEU A 146 -5.00 8.90 -9.90
C LEU A 146 -3.48 9.06 -9.75
N ILE A 147 -2.68 8.31 -10.53
CA ILE A 147 -1.22 8.45 -10.53
C ILE A 147 -0.80 9.83 -11.06
N ARG A 148 -1.44 10.32 -12.10
CA ARG A 148 -1.17 11.65 -12.69
C ARG A 148 -1.49 12.75 -11.69
N GLY A 149 -2.64 12.67 -11.01
CA GLY A 149 -3.07 13.64 -10.00
C GLY A 149 -2.39 13.49 -8.64
N ALA A 150 -1.52 12.48 -8.45
CA ALA A 150 -0.86 12.27 -7.17
C ALA A 150 0.05 13.45 -6.81
N GLU A 151 -0.07 13.93 -5.58
CA GLU A 151 0.75 15.03 -5.06
C GLU A 151 2.18 14.56 -4.80
N ARG A 152 3.16 15.34 -5.25
CA ARG A 152 4.58 15.03 -5.14
C ARG A 152 5.29 16.12 -4.33
N LYS A 153 6.00 15.70 -3.28
CA LYS A 153 6.84 16.58 -2.47
C LYS A 153 8.21 16.74 -3.14
N GLU A 154 8.70 17.95 -3.27
CA GLU A 154 10.00 18.25 -3.89
C GLU A 154 11.19 17.53 -3.24
N ALA A 155 11.08 17.23 -1.94
CA ALA A 155 12.13 16.53 -1.19
C ALA A 155 12.36 15.07 -1.64
N PHE A 156 11.47 14.50 -2.46
CA PHE A 156 11.54 13.10 -2.85
C PHE A 156 11.61 12.94 -4.38
N ARG A 157 12.31 11.90 -4.81
CA ARG A 157 12.24 11.44 -6.19
C ARG A 157 11.10 10.42 -6.34
N TYR A 158 10.37 10.51 -7.44
CA TYR A 158 9.25 9.63 -7.76
C TYR A 158 9.45 8.93 -9.11
N PRO A 159 8.96 7.69 -9.29
CA PRO A 159 8.38 6.85 -8.26
C PRO A 159 9.43 6.32 -7.27
N ASN A 160 9.00 6.00 -6.04
CA ASN A 160 9.87 5.39 -5.05
C ASN A 160 9.17 4.27 -4.26
N ARG A 161 9.94 3.51 -3.49
CA ARG A 161 9.48 2.30 -2.81
C ARG A 161 8.46 2.55 -1.69
N GLN A 162 8.40 3.77 -1.18
CA GLN A 162 7.55 4.15 -0.04
C GLN A 162 6.26 4.83 -0.47
N TRP A 163 6.35 5.75 -1.43
CA TRP A 163 5.28 6.65 -1.84
C TRP A 163 4.73 6.35 -3.23
N GLY A 164 5.30 5.36 -3.95
CA GLY A 164 4.97 5.15 -5.35
C GLY A 164 5.16 6.43 -6.16
N TYR A 165 4.11 6.88 -6.83
CA TYR A 165 4.10 8.10 -7.62
C TYR A 165 3.71 9.38 -6.84
N GLY A 166 3.44 9.29 -5.54
CA GLY A 166 3.06 10.43 -4.69
C GLY A 166 1.98 10.08 -3.69
N THR A 167 1.27 11.06 -3.16
CA THR A 167 0.12 10.86 -2.28
C THR A 167 -1.19 11.07 -3.03
N LEU A 168 -2.22 10.32 -2.65
CA LEU A 168 -3.55 10.43 -3.24
C LEU A 168 -4.06 11.87 -3.15
N ASN A 169 -4.36 12.47 -4.28
CA ASN A 169 -5.02 13.75 -4.40
C ASN A 169 -6.12 13.67 -5.46
N LEU A 170 -7.33 13.43 -5.00
CA LEU A 170 -8.48 13.28 -5.90
C LEU A 170 -8.83 14.59 -6.60
N TYR A 171 -8.60 15.74 -5.96
CA TYR A 171 -8.90 17.04 -6.55
C TYR A 171 -8.03 17.32 -7.79
N GLN A 172 -6.77 16.93 -7.76
CA GLN A 172 -5.87 17.07 -8.92
C GLN A 172 -6.07 15.99 -9.99
N ALA A 173 -6.87 14.98 -9.69
CA ALA A 173 -7.18 13.90 -10.63
C ALA A 173 -8.26 14.28 -11.66
N PHE A 174 -9.08 15.30 -11.36
CA PHE A 174 -10.09 15.89 -12.26
C PHE A 174 -9.51 17.10 -13.05
#